data_a920fe8cf02fa29a1fe00ef07700bef5
#
_entry.id   a920fe8cf02fa29a1fe00ef07700bef5
#
_cell.length_a   1.000
_cell.length_b   1.000
_cell.length_c   1.000
_cell.angle_alpha   90.00
_cell.angle_beta   90.00
_cell.angle_gamma   90.00
#
_symmetry.space_group_name_H-M   'P 1'
#
loop_
_entity.id
_entity.type
_entity.pdbx_description
1 polymer ?
#
loop_
_entity_poly.entity_id
_entity_poly.type
_entity_poly.pdbx_seq_one_letter_code
_entity_poly.pdbx_strand_id
1 'polypeptide(L)'
;GTLVTGTGPHAGSRDNPISRLPFTIQVVARIHGTTVVVVLLVVAALVVAVRRNFPPDHETGPPLHRAVRWLVAIVATQAAIGWSQYFTGVPVVLVGLHVAGATALWIVVVKLRLLATCPSHGLGQ
;
A
#
# COMPACT_ATOMS: atom_id res chain seq x y z
N GLY A 1 9.03 -0.21 4.06
CA GLY A 1 8.89 -1.56 4.66
C GLY A 1 10.22 -2.20 5.04
N THR A 2 11.19 -2.32 4.14
CA THR A 2 12.49 -2.99 4.38
C THR A 2 13.30 -2.37 5.53
N LEU A 3 13.25 -1.06 5.73
CA LEU A 3 13.91 -0.41 6.86
C LEU A 3 13.27 -0.81 8.20
N VAL A 4 11.94 -0.93 8.24
CA VAL A 4 11.22 -1.35 9.46
C VAL A 4 11.55 -2.80 9.80
N THR A 5 11.56 -3.70 8.82
CA THR A 5 11.91 -5.12 9.03
C THR A 5 13.37 -5.30 9.42
N GLY A 6 14.28 -4.47 8.89
CA GLY A 6 15.72 -4.50 9.20
C GLY A 6 16.11 -3.92 10.56
N THR A 7 15.22 -3.19 11.24
CA THR A 7 15.44 -2.62 12.60
C THR A 7 14.62 -3.31 13.68
N GLY A 8 13.66 -4.15 13.30
CA GLY A 8 12.73 -4.81 14.22
C GLY A 8 13.35 -5.98 15.01
N PRO A 9 12.62 -6.51 16.01
CA PRO A 9 13.10 -7.61 16.86
C PRO A 9 13.34 -8.92 16.10
N HIS A 10 12.85 -9.05 14.88
CA HIS A 10 12.99 -10.23 14.01
C HIS A 10 14.01 -10.01 12.89
N ALA A 11 14.83 -8.97 12.95
CA ALA A 11 15.88 -8.68 11.99
C ALA A 11 17.10 -9.59 12.27
N GLY A 12 17.18 -10.75 11.63
CA GLY A 12 18.33 -11.62 11.61
C GLY A 12 18.35 -12.76 12.65
N SER A 13 19.28 -13.69 12.48
CA SER A 13 19.52 -14.82 13.40
C SER A 13 20.18 -14.36 14.69
N ARG A 14 19.86 -15.02 15.82
CA ARG A 14 20.40 -14.71 17.14
C ARG A 14 21.92 -14.90 17.26
N ASP A 15 22.51 -15.68 16.36
CA ASP A 15 23.90 -16.15 16.46
C ASP A 15 24.88 -15.36 15.58
N ASN A 16 24.44 -14.38 14.81
CA ASN A 16 25.31 -13.54 14.01
C ASN A 16 25.03 -12.06 14.31
N PRO A 17 26.04 -11.26 14.71
CA PRO A 17 25.88 -9.82 14.88
C PRO A 17 25.76 -9.17 13.49
N ILE A 18 24.61 -9.38 12.84
CA ILE A 18 24.31 -8.66 11.61
C ILE A 18 24.24 -7.18 12.00
N SER A 19 25.03 -6.37 11.34
CA SER A 19 25.04 -4.92 11.46
C SER A 19 23.61 -4.39 11.36
N ARG A 20 22.96 -4.14 12.50
CA ARG A 20 21.66 -3.51 12.55
C ARG A 20 21.83 -2.12 11.97
N LEU A 21 20.89 -1.72 11.13
CA LEU A 21 20.89 -0.35 10.61
C LEU A 21 20.97 0.64 11.78
N PRO A 22 21.79 1.71 11.69
CA PRO A 22 22.07 2.62 12.79
C PRO A 22 20.88 3.52 13.19
N PHE A 23 19.66 3.14 12.76
CA PHE A 23 18.44 3.87 13.04
C PHE A 23 17.65 3.23 14.18
N THR A 24 17.17 4.05 15.10
CA THR A 24 16.23 3.58 16.12
C THR A 24 14.88 3.24 15.46
N ILE A 25 14.18 2.24 16.00
CA ILE A 25 12.87 1.83 15.49
C ILE A 25 11.86 2.99 15.46
N GLN A 26 11.98 3.94 16.39
CA GLN A 26 11.16 5.14 16.47
C GLN A 26 11.36 6.07 15.25
N VAL A 27 12.60 6.27 14.82
CA VAL A 27 12.93 7.09 13.65
C VAL A 27 12.37 6.45 12.40
N VAL A 28 12.57 5.14 12.24
CA VAL A 28 12.06 4.39 11.08
C VAL A 28 10.53 4.38 11.06
N ALA A 29 9.89 4.20 12.21
CA ALA A 29 8.43 4.24 12.33
C ALA A 29 7.87 5.63 11.96
N ARG A 30 8.53 6.72 12.37
CA ARG A 30 8.13 8.09 11.98
C ARG A 30 8.26 8.32 10.48
N ILE A 31 9.38 7.94 9.86
CA ILE A 31 9.59 8.05 8.42
C ILE A 31 8.51 7.25 7.66
N HIS A 32 8.28 6.01 8.09
CA HIS A 32 7.23 5.18 7.50
C HIS A 32 5.84 5.81 7.64
N GLY A 33 5.49 6.28 8.84
CA GLY A 33 4.21 6.94 9.10
C GLY A 33 4.02 8.20 8.26
N THR A 34 5.04 9.03 8.12
CA THR A 34 4.99 10.21 7.25
C THR A 34 4.77 9.81 5.78
N THR A 35 5.47 8.79 5.31
CA THR A 35 5.29 8.27 3.95
C THR A 35 3.87 7.76 3.74
N VAL A 36 3.28 7.07 4.72
CA VAL A 36 1.89 6.59 4.66
C VAL A 36 0.93 7.77 4.56
N VAL A 37 1.11 8.85 5.31
CA VAL A 37 0.27 10.06 5.20
C VAL A 37 0.33 10.63 3.78
N VAL A 38 1.51 10.75 3.19
CA VAL A 38 1.66 11.21 1.79
C VAL A 38 0.92 10.28 0.83
N VAL A 39 1.05 8.96 0.98
CA VAL A 39 0.32 7.99 0.15
C VAL A 39 -1.20 8.15 0.29
N LEU A 40 -1.70 8.35 1.51
CA LEU A 40 -3.14 8.58 1.75
C LEU A 40 -3.65 9.84 1.05
N LEU A 41 -2.88 10.93 1.07
CA LEU A 41 -3.22 12.16 0.35
C LEU A 41 -3.25 11.94 -1.17
N VAL A 42 -2.28 11.21 -1.71
CA VAL A 42 -2.24 10.85 -3.14
C VAL A 42 -3.45 9.98 -3.52
N VAL A 43 -3.80 9.00 -2.69
CA VAL A 43 -4.99 8.14 -2.92
C VAL A 43 -6.27 8.97 -2.86
N ALA A 44 -6.40 9.89 -1.90
CA ALA A 44 -7.55 10.80 -1.82
C ALA A 44 -7.66 11.68 -3.08
N ALA A 45 -6.55 12.26 -3.53
CA ALA A 45 -6.51 13.04 -4.76
C ALA A 45 -6.91 12.19 -6.00
N LEU A 46 -6.43 10.94 -6.07
CA LEU A 46 -6.80 10.01 -7.13
C LEU A 46 -8.30 9.69 -7.13
N VAL A 47 -8.90 9.45 -5.95
CA VAL A 47 -10.35 9.22 -5.80
C VAL A 47 -11.13 10.42 -6.34
N VAL A 48 -10.73 11.63 -5.96
CA VAL A 48 -11.38 12.86 -6.44
C VAL A 48 -11.21 13.03 -7.95
N ALA A 49 -10.02 12.81 -8.48
CA ALA A 49 -9.74 12.91 -9.90
C ALA A 49 -10.57 11.91 -10.73
N VAL A 50 -10.64 10.65 -10.28
CA VAL A 50 -11.43 9.63 -10.96
C VAL A 50 -12.93 9.97 -10.94
N ARG A 51 -13.46 10.40 -9.81
CA ARG A 51 -14.87 10.79 -9.71
C ARG A 51 -15.23 11.98 -10.59
N ARG A 52 -14.30 12.93 -10.77
CA ARG A 52 -14.54 14.14 -11.58
C ARG A 52 -14.39 13.92 -13.08
N ASN A 53 -13.39 13.12 -13.49
CA ASN A 53 -13.00 13.01 -14.89
C ASN A 53 -13.54 11.74 -15.58
N PHE A 54 -13.96 10.74 -14.82
CA PHE A 54 -14.46 9.45 -15.35
C PHE A 54 -15.78 9.09 -14.66
N PRO A 55 -16.89 9.75 -15.03
CA PRO A 55 -18.21 9.43 -14.46
C PRO A 55 -18.59 7.97 -14.78
N PRO A 56 -19.54 7.37 -14.02
CA PRO A 56 -19.90 5.94 -14.16
C PRO A 56 -20.47 5.54 -15.53
N ASP A 57 -21.01 6.48 -16.26
CA ASP A 57 -21.53 6.35 -17.63
C ASP A 57 -20.45 6.39 -18.72
N HIS A 58 -19.23 6.76 -18.34
CA HIS A 58 -18.09 6.72 -19.26
C HIS A 58 -17.65 5.28 -19.49
N GLU A 59 -17.24 4.90 -20.71
CA GLU A 59 -16.88 3.53 -21.09
C GLU A 59 -15.83 2.88 -20.15
N THR A 60 -14.81 3.65 -19.75
CA THR A 60 -13.76 3.21 -18.82
C THR A 60 -14.11 3.46 -17.35
N GLY A 61 -15.22 4.14 -17.06
CA GLY A 61 -15.62 4.52 -15.69
C GLY A 61 -15.80 3.34 -14.74
N PRO A 62 -16.67 2.35 -15.04
CA PRO A 62 -16.96 1.26 -14.10
C PRO A 62 -15.75 0.42 -13.69
N PRO A 63 -14.85 -0.03 -14.59
CA PRO A 63 -13.66 -0.78 -14.18
C PRO A 63 -12.68 0.08 -13.35
N LEU A 64 -12.54 1.35 -13.68
CA LEU A 64 -11.66 2.27 -12.95
C LEU A 64 -12.19 2.54 -11.53
N HIS A 65 -13.48 2.81 -11.37
CA HIS A 65 -14.12 2.98 -10.06
C HIS A 65 -14.01 1.71 -9.20
N ARG A 66 -14.13 0.52 -9.80
CA ARG A 66 -13.93 -0.74 -9.08
C ARG A 66 -12.50 -0.88 -8.58
N ALA A 67 -11.51 -0.59 -9.44
CA ALA A 67 -10.10 -0.67 -9.07
C ALA A 67 -9.73 0.35 -7.97
N VAL A 68 -10.27 1.57 -8.04
CA VAL A 68 -10.08 2.59 -6.98
C VAL A 68 -10.72 2.17 -5.66
N ARG A 69 -11.90 1.54 -5.68
CA ARG A 69 -12.51 1.00 -4.45
C ARG A 69 -11.64 -0.08 -3.80
N TRP A 70 -11.08 -0.99 -4.60
CA TRP A 70 -10.13 -1.99 -4.09
C TRP A 70 -8.87 -1.36 -3.53
N LEU A 71 -8.32 -0.34 -4.19
CA LEU A 71 -7.19 0.43 -3.70
C LEU A 71 -7.49 1.00 -2.31
N VAL A 72 -8.60 1.71 -2.15
CA VAL A 72 -9.01 2.31 -0.88
C VAL A 72 -9.21 1.23 0.20
N ALA A 73 -9.88 0.13 -0.11
CA ALA A 73 -10.12 -0.96 0.84
C ALA A 73 -8.78 -1.58 1.33
N ILE A 74 -7.85 -1.85 0.42
CA ILE A 74 -6.54 -2.40 0.78
C ILE A 74 -5.74 -1.41 1.61
N VAL A 75 -5.72 -0.12 1.24
CA VAL A 75 -5.01 0.92 2.00
C VAL A 75 -5.58 1.06 3.41
N ALA A 76 -6.91 1.05 3.57
CA ALA A 76 -7.56 1.09 4.88
C ALA A 76 -7.20 -0.14 5.75
N THR A 77 -7.22 -1.33 5.14
CA THR A 77 -6.82 -2.58 5.81
C THR A 77 -5.33 -2.53 6.23
N GLN A 78 -4.46 -2.02 5.36
CA GLN A 78 -3.03 -1.86 5.67
C GLN A 78 -2.80 -0.87 6.81
N ALA A 79 -3.55 0.23 6.85
CA ALA A 79 -3.49 1.18 7.96
C ALA A 79 -3.93 0.50 9.28
N ALA A 80 -5.04 -0.25 9.28
CA ALA A 80 -5.51 -0.97 10.47
C ALA A 80 -4.48 -2.00 10.96
N ILE A 81 -3.89 -2.80 10.06
CA ILE A 81 -2.84 -3.76 10.41
C ILE A 81 -1.61 -3.02 10.98
N GLY A 82 -1.16 -1.94 10.34
CA GLY A 82 -0.01 -1.16 10.80
C GLY A 82 -0.22 -0.56 12.20
N TRP A 83 -1.41 -0.03 12.49
CA TRP A 83 -1.78 0.44 13.82
C TRP A 83 -1.80 -0.70 14.84
N SER A 84 -2.40 -1.82 14.50
CA SER A 84 -2.40 -3.01 15.37
C SER A 84 -0.98 -3.46 15.69
N GLN A 85 -0.08 -3.52 14.71
CA GLN A 85 1.32 -3.83 14.92
C GLN A 85 2.01 -2.88 15.91
N TYR A 86 1.74 -1.58 15.78
CA TYR A 86 2.35 -0.58 16.66
C TYR A 86 1.96 -0.80 18.12
N PHE A 87 0.68 -1.08 18.40
CA PHE A 87 0.19 -1.27 19.78
C PHE A 87 0.46 -2.68 20.35
N THR A 88 0.67 -3.69 19.52
CA THR A 88 0.85 -5.09 19.96
C THR A 88 2.31 -5.55 19.97
N GLY A 89 3.28 -4.64 19.75
CA GLY A 89 4.70 -5.00 19.76
C GLY A 89 5.18 -5.79 18.54
N VAL A 90 4.57 -5.54 17.39
CA VAL A 90 5.00 -6.09 16.07
C VAL A 90 4.96 -7.62 15.99
N PRO A 91 3.81 -8.29 16.21
CA PRO A 91 3.71 -9.75 16.09
C PRO A 91 4.03 -10.23 14.67
N VAL A 92 4.75 -11.33 14.53
CA VAL A 92 5.21 -11.90 13.24
C VAL A 92 4.07 -12.12 12.26
N VAL A 93 2.92 -12.59 12.74
CA VAL A 93 1.74 -12.85 11.90
C VAL A 93 1.22 -11.55 11.28
N LEU A 94 1.12 -10.47 12.06
CA LEU A 94 0.70 -9.17 11.52
C LEU A 94 1.72 -8.60 10.54
N VAL A 95 3.01 -8.85 10.76
CA VAL A 95 4.06 -8.47 9.79
C VAL A 95 3.86 -9.20 8.47
N GLY A 96 3.62 -10.50 8.50
CA GLY A 96 3.33 -11.31 7.31
C GLY A 96 2.10 -10.80 6.56
N LEU A 97 0.99 -10.51 7.26
CA LEU A 97 -0.22 -9.95 6.67
C LEU A 97 0.01 -8.57 6.07
N HIS A 98 0.80 -7.72 6.73
CA HIS A 98 1.15 -6.39 6.22
C HIS A 98 1.97 -6.47 4.93
N VAL A 99 2.94 -7.36 4.86
CA VAL A 99 3.76 -7.60 3.65
C VAL A 99 2.91 -8.16 2.51
N ALA A 100 2.04 -9.15 2.79
CA ALA A 100 1.12 -9.70 1.79
C ALA A 100 0.17 -8.63 1.24
N GLY A 101 -0.37 -7.79 2.10
CA GLY A 101 -1.23 -6.68 1.70
C GLY A 101 -0.49 -5.59 0.92
N ALA A 102 0.79 -5.32 1.21
CA ALA A 102 1.62 -4.43 0.39
C ALA A 102 1.78 -4.98 -1.04
N THR A 103 1.93 -6.29 -1.20
CA THR A 103 1.96 -6.96 -2.51
C THR A 103 0.63 -6.81 -3.24
N ALA A 104 -0.50 -7.02 -2.56
CA ALA A 104 -1.83 -6.82 -3.12
C ALA A 104 -2.04 -5.35 -3.56
N LEU A 105 -1.58 -4.39 -2.75
CA LEU A 105 -1.61 -2.97 -3.09
C LEU A 105 -0.86 -2.70 -4.39
N TRP A 106 0.33 -3.26 -4.55
CA TRP A 106 1.14 -3.12 -5.77
C TRP A 106 0.41 -3.64 -7.00
N ILE A 107 -0.22 -4.82 -6.91
CA ILE A 107 -1.00 -5.41 -8.00
C ILE A 107 -2.14 -4.48 -8.43
N VAL A 108 -2.87 -3.90 -7.47
CA VAL A 108 -3.97 -2.98 -7.77
C VAL A 108 -3.47 -1.68 -8.42
N VAL A 109 -2.35 -1.14 -7.96
CA VAL A 109 -1.73 0.06 -8.57
C VAL A 109 -1.31 -0.20 -10.02
N VAL A 110 -0.68 -1.34 -10.30
CA VAL A 110 -0.32 -1.74 -11.66
C VAL A 110 -1.58 -1.88 -12.53
N LYS A 111 -2.62 -2.53 -12.02
CA LYS A 111 -3.91 -2.66 -12.73
C LYS A 111 -4.53 -1.29 -13.04
N LEU A 112 -4.53 -0.37 -12.08
CA LEU A 112 -5.01 1.01 -12.30
C LEU A 112 -4.25 1.71 -13.41
N ARG A 113 -2.91 1.58 -13.41
CA ARG A 113 -2.07 2.16 -14.45
C ARG A 113 -2.41 1.58 -15.83
N LEU A 114 -2.58 0.26 -15.96
CA LEU A 114 -2.95 -0.39 -17.21
C LEU A 114 -4.31 0.08 -17.72
N LEU A 115 -5.31 0.19 -16.84
CA LEU A 115 -6.64 0.70 -17.19
C LEU A 115 -6.62 2.17 -17.65
N ALA A 116 -5.69 2.96 -17.13
CA ALA A 116 -5.56 4.37 -17.50
C ALA A 116 -4.75 4.58 -18.80
N THR A 117 -3.88 3.63 -19.16
CA THR A 117 -2.97 3.79 -20.32
C THR A 117 -3.36 2.98 -21.55
N CYS A 118 -4.17 1.92 -21.39
CA CYS A 118 -4.69 1.14 -22.50
C CYS A 118 -6.17 1.53 -22.72
N PRO A 119 -6.48 2.45 -23.64
CA PRO A 119 -7.86 2.61 -24.11
C PRO A 119 -8.29 1.26 -24.68
N SER A 120 -9.52 0.83 -24.35
CA SER A 120 -10.15 -0.33 -24.93
C SER A 120 -10.23 -0.13 -26.46
N HIS A 121 -9.19 -0.54 -27.17
CA HIS A 121 -9.32 -0.72 -28.60
C HIS A 121 -10.32 -1.86 -28.79
N GLY A 122 -11.48 -1.51 -29.33
CA GLY A 122 -12.57 -2.39 -29.62
C GLY A 122 -12.11 -3.63 -30.36
N LEU A 123 -12.30 -4.79 -29.73
CA LEU A 123 -12.47 -6.04 -30.43
C LEU A 123 -13.92 -6.05 -30.98
N GLY A 124 -14.13 -5.19 -31.96
CA GLY A 124 -15.38 -5.04 -32.69
C GLY A 124 -15.07 -5.00 -34.18
N GLN A 125 -14.76 -6.12 -34.75
CA GLN A 125 -15.09 -6.46 -36.16
C GLN A 125 -15.47 -7.92 -36.22
#